data_76886f02e7bdc694b680b01dcfc80906
#
_entry.id   76886f02e7bdc694b680b01dcfc80906
#
_cell.length_a   1.000
_cell.length_b   1.000
_cell.length_c   1.000
_cell.angle_alpha   90.00
_cell.angle_beta   90.00
_cell.angle_gamma   90.00
#
_symmetry.space_group_name_H-M   'P 1'
#
loop_
_entity.id
_entity.type
_entity.pdbx_description
1 polymer ?
#
loop_
_entity_poly.entity_id
_entity_poly.type
_entity_poly.pdbx_seq_one_letter_code
_entity_poly.pdbx_strand_id
1 'polypeptide(L)'
;MYTGIGASAGIGIGSAVIVKEPSLAYDNKAVSDVDAEKKRLAEALDKCIAKTQAMADDMKERVGEKEAEILEGHVLLLMDPEMTGQMETSIADDKMCAEAAVEKICDYYMQMFSSIDDEMFQQRATDVCDIKTRLLKILLDVEDVDLANVPEGTVLVAEDLTPSMTAGINPKNVTGILTEVGGKTSHSAILARALEIPAVLSIPGITEKISNGDKVVLDGSEGQTYINPDEKLQAEYEQKRVAYLEEKAALAQFVGKETKTADGVKVELCANIGKPEDALKVVECDGEGIGLFRTEFLFMDRPQLKALLRASAYGDIRIMVPMVTCLDELRAVKNMIAELKEELKAEGVAYDENIKVGIMIETPAASLMADVFAKEADFFSIGTNDLTGYTMAVDRGNAEVAYLYSAYNPAVLRSIERVIKAGRAEGIMVGMCGEAAADPLLAPLLISFGMNEFSVSATSILATRKGISLWTKEEADAVAAKAMSLTTEAEVEAYLKSVAKH
;
A
#
# COMPACT_ATOMS: atom_id res chain seq x y z
N MET A 1 18.04 4.90 21.14
CA MET A 1 16.77 4.79 20.43
C MET A 1 16.82 5.71 19.24
N TYR A 2 16.41 5.20 18.08
CA TYR A 2 16.27 5.95 16.84
C TYR A 2 14.83 5.76 16.34
N THR A 3 14.31 6.74 15.64
CA THR A 3 12.95 6.71 15.11
C THR A 3 13.00 6.96 13.60
N GLY A 4 12.28 6.17 12.86
CA GLY A 4 12.12 6.26 11.42
C GLY A 4 10.67 5.99 11.01
N ILE A 5 10.47 5.67 9.76
CA ILE A 5 9.16 5.30 9.21
C ILE A 5 8.97 3.80 9.35
N GLY A 6 7.95 3.37 10.12
CA GLY A 6 7.52 1.97 10.13
C GLY A 6 6.98 1.58 8.75
N ALA A 7 7.67 0.70 8.06
CA ALA A 7 7.38 0.35 6.67
C ALA A 7 6.84 -1.07 6.49
N SER A 8 7.23 -2.00 7.35
CA SER A 8 6.70 -3.37 7.41
C SER A 8 6.57 -3.79 8.86
N ALA A 9 5.37 -4.19 9.26
CA ALA A 9 5.03 -4.49 10.65
C ALA A 9 5.76 -5.71 11.20
N GLY A 10 5.94 -5.73 12.51
CA GLY A 10 6.57 -6.83 13.25
C GLY A 10 7.79 -6.38 14.04
N ILE A 11 8.34 -7.29 14.81
CA ILE A 11 9.51 -7.06 15.65
C ILE A 11 10.71 -7.82 15.09
N GLY A 12 11.75 -7.09 14.69
CA GLY A 12 13.02 -7.64 14.23
C GLY A 12 14.05 -7.62 15.35
N ILE A 13 14.69 -8.76 15.60
CA ILE A 13 15.77 -8.88 16.58
C ILE A 13 16.92 -9.65 15.94
N GLY A 14 18.12 -9.07 15.91
CA GLY A 14 19.24 -9.73 15.25
C GLY A 14 20.56 -8.98 15.40
N SER A 15 21.50 -9.34 14.55
CA SER A 15 22.80 -8.69 14.44
C SER A 15 22.91 -7.88 13.17
N ALA A 16 23.42 -6.66 13.25
CA ALA A 16 23.55 -5.77 12.11
C ALA A 16 24.56 -6.30 11.08
N VAL A 17 24.16 -6.23 9.81
CA VAL A 17 25.06 -6.38 8.66
C VAL A 17 24.87 -5.14 7.79
N ILE A 18 25.93 -4.33 7.69
CA ILE A 18 25.92 -3.12 6.89
C ILE A 18 26.19 -3.49 5.45
N VAL A 19 25.20 -3.18 4.60
CA VAL A 19 25.30 -3.34 3.15
C VAL A 19 25.99 -2.10 2.60
N LYS A 20 27.24 -2.26 2.17
CA LYS A 20 28.00 -1.18 1.52
C LYS A 20 28.17 -1.50 0.04
N GLU A 21 27.79 -0.57 -0.79
CA GLU A 21 28.09 -0.64 -2.21
C GLU A 21 29.61 -0.59 -2.43
N PRO A 22 30.18 -1.46 -3.27
CA PRO A 22 31.57 -1.38 -3.65
C PRO A 22 31.85 -0.09 -4.43
N SER A 23 33.09 0.40 -4.36
CA SER A 23 33.48 1.57 -5.14
C SER A 23 33.47 1.24 -6.64
N LEU A 24 32.77 2.06 -7.42
CA LEU A 24 32.69 1.98 -8.87
C LEU A 24 33.61 3.01 -9.56
N ALA A 25 34.70 3.39 -8.88
CA ALA A 25 35.68 4.33 -9.45
C ALA A 25 36.41 3.70 -10.63
N TYR A 26 36.47 4.40 -11.73
CA TYR A 26 37.17 3.98 -12.95
C TYR A 26 38.04 5.11 -13.51
N ASP A 27 38.94 4.77 -14.42
CA ASP A 27 39.84 5.73 -15.07
C ASP A 27 39.23 6.17 -16.41
N ASN A 28 38.72 7.39 -16.45
CA ASN A 28 38.10 7.95 -17.66
C ASN A 28 39.15 8.38 -18.70
N LYS A 29 39.73 7.42 -19.38
CA LYS A 29 40.72 7.64 -20.48
C LYS A 29 40.03 7.64 -21.83
N ALA A 30 40.50 8.49 -22.72
CA ALA A 30 40.06 8.49 -24.11
C ALA A 30 40.36 7.14 -24.80
N VAL A 31 39.34 6.60 -25.46
CA VAL A 31 39.40 5.30 -26.12
C VAL A 31 40.07 5.43 -27.46
N SER A 32 41.06 4.54 -27.75
CA SER A 32 41.75 4.48 -29.03
C SER A 32 41.09 3.52 -30.03
N ASP A 33 40.47 2.44 -29.57
CA ASP A 33 39.74 1.45 -30.38
C ASP A 33 38.23 1.50 -30.02
N VAL A 34 37.49 2.25 -30.81
CA VAL A 34 36.06 2.48 -30.66
C VAL A 34 35.26 1.19 -30.86
N ASP A 35 35.64 0.36 -31.84
CA ASP A 35 34.90 -0.86 -32.15
C ASP A 35 35.05 -1.90 -31.04
N ALA A 36 36.26 -2.04 -30.48
CA ALA A 36 36.47 -2.89 -29.32
C ALA A 36 35.70 -2.45 -28.11
N GLU A 37 35.58 -1.12 -27.85
CA GLU A 37 34.88 -0.59 -26.71
C GLU A 37 33.37 -0.71 -26.86
N LYS A 38 32.81 -0.48 -28.06
CA LYS A 38 31.40 -0.76 -28.36
C LYS A 38 31.05 -2.23 -28.13
N LYS A 39 31.94 -3.13 -28.58
CA LYS A 39 31.75 -4.56 -28.35
C LYS A 39 31.73 -4.90 -26.84
N ARG A 40 32.64 -4.28 -26.06
CA ARG A 40 32.70 -4.44 -24.61
C ARG A 40 31.41 -3.97 -23.94
N LEU A 41 30.84 -2.82 -24.37
CA LEU A 41 29.53 -2.33 -23.89
C LEU A 41 28.43 -3.32 -24.25
N ALA A 42 28.36 -3.79 -25.50
CA ALA A 42 27.32 -4.74 -25.92
C ALA A 42 27.40 -6.07 -25.13
N GLU A 43 28.60 -6.62 -24.90
CA GLU A 43 28.76 -7.81 -24.04
C GLU A 43 28.35 -7.56 -22.59
N ALA A 44 28.54 -6.35 -22.04
CA ALA A 44 28.10 -5.97 -20.71
C ALA A 44 26.61 -5.82 -20.64
N LEU A 45 25.93 -5.22 -21.64
CA LEU A 45 24.49 -5.11 -21.76
C LEU A 45 23.83 -6.50 -21.81
N ASP A 46 24.33 -7.40 -22.67
CA ASP A 46 23.82 -8.77 -22.79
C ASP A 46 23.89 -9.52 -21.45
N LYS A 47 25.02 -9.40 -20.74
CA LYS A 47 25.20 -9.99 -19.40
C LYS A 47 24.27 -9.36 -18.38
N CYS A 48 24.08 -8.04 -18.42
CA CYS A 48 23.19 -7.34 -17.51
C CYS A 48 21.73 -7.76 -17.72
N ILE A 49 21.29 -7.83 -18.97
CA ILE A 49 19.95 -8.29 -19.35
C ILE A 49 19.72 -9.72 -18.85
N ALA A 50 20.65 -10.65 -19.13
CA ALA A 50 20.53 -12.04 -18.72
C ALA A 50 20.46 -12.20 -17.18
N LYS A 51 21.33 -11.48 -16.44
CA LYS A 51 21.28 -11.47 -14.96
C LYS A 51 19.97 -10.87 -14.43
N THR A 52 19.52 -9.76 -15.01
CA THR A 52 18.27 -9.10 -14.58
C THR A 52 17.05 -10.00 -14.82
N GLN A 53 17.00 -10.66 -15.97
CA GLN A 53 15.93 -11.60 -16.28
C GLN A 53 15.92 -12.77 -15.30
N ALA A 54 17.08 -13.36 -15.00
CA ALA A 54 17.18 -14.43 -14.02
C ALA A 54 16.73 -13.99 -12.60
N MET A 55 17.03 -12.74 -12.22
CA MET A 55 16.55 -12.16 -10.96
C MET A 55 15.04 -11.93 -10.98
N ALA A 56 14.47 -11.49 -12.10
CA ALA A 56 13.02 -11.34 -12.26
C ALA A 56 12.32 -12.70 -12.17
N ASP A 57 12.84 -13.72 -12.83
CA ASP A 57 12.28 -15.08 -12.81
C ASP A 57 12.31 -15.69 -11.37
N ASP A 58 13.43 -15.55 -10.63
CA ASP A 58 13.54 -15.99 -9.23
C ASP A 58 12.58 -15.20 -8.31
N MET A 59 12.49 -13.87 -8.52
CA MET A 59 11.55 -13.04 -7.76
C MET A 59 10.10 -13.47 -8.00
N LYS A 60 9.73 -13.76 -9.24
CA LYS A 60 8.41 -14.22 -9.63
C LYS A 60 8.02 -15.52 -8.92
N GLU A 61 8.95 -16.47 -8.81
CA GLU A 61 8.72 -17.74 -8.13
C GLU A 61 8.65 -17.60 -6.60
N ARG A 62 9.44 -16.70 -6.00
CA ARG A 62 9.60 -16.58 -4.55
C ARG A 62 8.67 -15.58 -3.89
N VAL A 63 8.34 -14.50 -4.58
CA VAL A 63 7.62 -13.37 -3.99
C VAL A 63 6.31 -13.10 -4.73
N GLY A 64 6.35 -13.07 -6.06
CA GLY A 64 5.16 -12.87 -6.88
C GLY A 64 5.45 -12.13 -8.19
N GLU A 65 4.47 -12.15 -9.07
CA GLU A 65 4.56 -11.56 -10.42
C GLU A 65 4.72 -10.03 -10.36
N LYS A 66 4.02 -9.39 -9.45
CA LYS A 66 4.00 -7.93 -9.28
C LYS A 66 5.37 -7.37 -8.86
N GLU A 67 6.04 -8.04 -7.94
CA GLU A 67 7.37 -7.66 -7.46
C GLU A 67 8.43 -7.89 -8.54
N ALA A 68 8.23 -8.89 -9.41
CA ALA A 68 9.09 -9.16 -10.55
C ALA A 68 8.95 -8.13 -11.68
N GLU A 69 7.77 -7.49 -11.85
CA GLU A 69 7.52 -6.47 -12.90
C GLU A 69 8.52 -5.30 -12.87
N ILE A 70 9.04 -4.96 -11.70
CA ILE A 70 10.07 -3.91 -11.57
C ILE A 70 11.33 -4.32 -12.32
N LEU A 71 11.82 -5.53 -12.09
CA LEU A 71 13.00 -6.06 -12.77
C LEU A 71 12.75 -6.34 -14.25
N GLU A 72 11.55 -6.76 -14.64
CA GLU A 72 11.16 -6.87 -16.04
C GLU A 72 11.18 -5.49 -16.72
N GLY A 73 10.73 -4.44 -16.02
CA GLY A 73 10.87 -3.05 -16.47
C GLY A 73 12.33 -2.63 -16.69
N HIS A 74 13.25 -3.09 -15.83
CA HIS A 74 14.70 -2.86 -16.03
C HIS A 74 15.23 -3.57 -17.27
N VAL A 75 14.75 -4.79 -17.57
CA VAL A 75 15.10 -5.50 -18.82
C VAL A 75 14.67 -4.69 -20.04
N LEU A 76 13.45 -4.15 -20.02
CA LEU A 76 12.96 -3.32 -21.12
C LEU A 76 13.79 -2.05 -21.32
N LEU A 77 14.18 -1.38 -20.25
CA LEU A 77 15.06 -0.20 -20.31
C LEU A 77 16.46 -0.55 -20.84
N LEU A 78 17.03 -1.68 -20.41
CA LEU A 78 18.32 -2.17 -20.92
C LEU A 78 18.28 -2.54 -22.41
N MET A 79 17.12 -2.91 -22.91
CA MET A 79 16.90 -3.25 -24.34
C MET A 79 16.46 -2.03 -25.17
N ASP A 80 16.28 -0.86 -24.57
CA ASP A 80 15.86 0.35 -25.29
C ASP A 80 16.95 0.79 -26.29
N PRO A 81 16.65 0.78 -27.60
CA PRO A 81 17.63 1.12 -28.63
C PRO A 81 18.02 2.60 -28.63
N GLU A 82 17.21 3.48 -28.05
CA GLU A 82 17.55 4.89 -27.94
C GLU A 82 18.59 5.10 -26.82
N MET A 83 18.38 4.55 -25.65
CA MET A 83 19.31 4.63 -24.53
C MET A 83 20.65 3.99 -24.87
N THR A 84 20.66 2.76 -25.41
CA THR A 84 21.87 2.03 -25.77
C THR A 84 22.59 2.68 -26.96
N GLY A 85 21.84 3.17 -27.97
CA GLY A 85 22.40 3.89 -29.10
C GLY A 85 23.07 5.22 -28.72
N GLN A 86 22.56 5.94 -27.72
CA GLN A 86 23.19 7.15 -27.19
C GLN A 86 24.52 6.82 -26.45
N MET A 87 24.57 5.70 -25.72
CA MET A 87 25.82 5.21 -25.12
C MET A 87 26.88 4.89 -26.21
N GLU A 88 26.51 4.15 -27.25
CA GLU A 88 27.38 3.84 -28.38
C GLU A 88 27.86 5.10 -29.14
N THR A 89 27.00 6.10 -29.29
CA THR A 89 27.33 7.38 -29.90
C THR A 89 28.37 8.13 -29.06
N SER A 90 28.19 8.15 -27.73
CA SER A 90 29.15 8.76 -26.80
C SER A 90 30.55 8.09 -26.90
N ILE A 91 30.61 6.77 -27.07
CA ILE A 91 31.87 6.05 -27.31
C ILE A 91 32.47 6.45 -28.67
N ALA A 92 31.64 6.54 -29.72
CA ALA A 92 32.11 6.83 -31.07
C ALA A 92 32.63 8.25 -31.25
N ASP A 93 31.80 9.22 -30.85
CA ASP A 93 32.02 10.64 -31.15
C ASP A 93 32.89 11.32 -30.09
N ASP A 94 32.61 11.04 -28.80
CA ASP A 94 33.34 11.68 -27.70
C ASP A 94 34.57 10.87 -27.25
N LYS A 95 34.81 9.70 -27.82
CA LYS A 95 35.91 8.78 -27.45
C LYS A 95 35.92 8.37 -25.99
N MET A 96 34.73 8.28 -25.38
CA MET A 96 34.54 7.89 -23.97
C MET A 96 34.74 6.38 -23.80
N CYS A 97 35.24 5.94 -22.64
CA CYS A 97 35.15 4.53 -22.25
C CYS A 97 33.70 4.12 -21.99
N ALA A 98 33.39 2.83 -21.99
CA ALA A 98 32.05 2.32 -21.81
C ALA A 98 31.46 2.76 -20.48
N GLU A 99 32.24 2.76 -19.40
CA GLU A 99 31.79 3.23 -18.07
C GLU A 99 31.33 4.69 -18.11
N ALA A 100 32.12 5.57 -18.72
CA ALA A 100 31.76 7.00 -18.81
C ALA A 100 30.58 7.25 -19.72
N ALA A 101 30.40 6.45 -20.78
CA ALA A 101 29.21 6.52 -21.64
C ALA A 101 27.94 6.07 -20.89
N VAL A 102 28.02 4.97 -20.14
CA VAL A 102 26.91 4.49 -19.28
C VAL A 102 26.55 5.54 -18.24
N GLU A 103 27.52 6.07 -17.49
CA GLU A 103 27.28 7.08 -16.47
C GLU A 103 26.63 8.33 -17.05
N LYS A 104 27.19 8.89 -18.15
CA LYS A 104 26.66 10.09 -18.80
C LYS A 104 25.22 9.94 -19.25
N ILE A 105 24.89 8.83 -19.89
CA ILE A 105 23.53 8.62 -20.45
C ILE A 105 22.53 8.28 -19.35
N CYS A 106 22.88 7.44 -18.38
CA CYS A 106 22.02 7.15 -17.25
C CYS A 106 21.76 8.41 -16.39
N ASP A 107 22.79 9.22 -16.13
CA ASP A 107 22.62 10.47 -15.37
C ASP A 107 21.71 11.47 -16.10
N TYR A 108 21.77 11.53 -17.43
CA TYR A 108 20.84 12.32 -18.23
C TYR A 108 19.39 11.85 -18.04
N TYR A 109 19.12 10.54 -18.14
CA TYR A 109 17.77 9.99 -17.95
C TYR A 109 17.30 10.16 -16.50
N MET A 110 18.16 9.96 -15.50
CA MET A 110 17.85 10.21 -14.09
C MET A 110 17.44 11.65 -13.85
N GLN A 111 18.20 12.61 -14.39
CA GLN A 111 17.88 14.04 -14.26
C GLN A 111 16.57 14.39 -14.97
N MET A 112 16.33 13.84 -16.14
CA MET A 112 15.09 14.03 -16.90
C MET A 112 13.89 13.53 -16.09
N PHE A 113 13.90 12.31 -15.58
CA PHE A 113 12.81 11.75 -14.78
C PHE A 113 12.61 12.49 -13.45
N SER A 114 13.68 12.86 -12.77
CA SER A 114 13.60 13.60 -11.50
C SER A 114 13.08 15.04 -11.67
N SER A 115 13.13 15.61 -12.88
CA SER A 115 12.59 16.94 -13.17
C SER A 115 11.07 16.98 -13.30
N ILE A 116 10.42 15.83 -13.39
CA ILE A 116 8.97 15.69 -13.50
C ILE A 116 8.40 15.58 -12.09
N ASP A 117 7.45 16.46 -11.76
CA ASP A 117 6.77 16.46 -10.45
C ASP A 117 5.67 15.39 -10.40
N ASP A 118 6.11 14.12 -10.46
CA ASP A 118 5.26 12.93 -10.42
C ASP A 118 6.03 11.79 -9.77
N GLU A 119 5.43 11.16 -8.76
CA GLU A 119 6.07 10.10 -7.96
C GLU A 119 6.49 8.90 -8.80
N MET A 120 5.72 8.54 -9.83
CA MET A 120 6.03 7.42 -10.72
C MET A 120 7.29 7.68 -11.55
N PHE A 121 7.48 8.92 -12.04
CA PHE A 121 8.69 9.29 -12.77
C PHE A 121 9.92 9.40 -11.84
N GLN A 122 9.74 9.85 -10.60
CA GLN A 122 10.81 9.83 -9.61
C GLN A 122 11.27 8.40 -9.28
N GLN A 123 10.35 7.44 -9.21
CA GLN A 123 10.69 6.02 -9.09
C GLN A 123 11.48 5.52 -10.31
N ARG A 124 11.14 5.95 -11.53
CA ARG A 124 11.92 5.60 -12.74
C ARG A 124 13.36 6.13 -12.70
N ALA A 125 13.61 7.27 -12.08
CA ALA A 125 14.97 7.74 -11.85
C ALA A 125 15.77 6.77 -10.98
N THR A 126 15.15 6.20 -9.96
CA THR A 126 15.77 5.18 -9.09
C THR A 126 16.03 3.88 -9.87
N ASP A 127 15.13 3.45 -10.74
CA ASP A 127 15.32 2.29 -11.62
C ASP A 127 16.54 2.46 -12.53
N VAL A 128 16.69 3.63 -13.16
CA VAL A 128 17.86 3.95 -14.00
C VAL A 128 19.15 3.96 -13.18
N CYS A 129 19.11 4.43 -11.93
CA CYS A 129 20.25 4.39 -11.02
C CYS A 129 20.69 2.94 -10.72
N ASP A 130 19.76 2.04 -10.49
CA ASP A 130 20.05 0.62 -10.26
C ASP A 130 20.63 -0.05 -11.52
N ILE A 131 20.07 0.24 -12.70
CA ILE A 131 20.60 -0.21 -13.98
C ILE A 131 22.04 0.28 -14.21
N LYS A 132 22.29 1.58 -13.98
CA LYS A 132 23.64 2.17 -14.07
C LYS A 132 24.62 1.42 -13.19
N THR A 133 24.28 1.24 -11.93
CA THR A 133 25.13 0.56 -10.95
C THR A 133 25.48 -0.86 -11.37
N ARG A 134 24.51 -1.63 -11.86
CA ARG A 134 24.73 -3.00 -12.33
C ARG A 134 25.58 -3.07 -13.60
N LEU A 135 25.35 -2.19 -14.57
CA LEU A 135 26.19 -2.12 -15.77
C LEU A 135 27.62 -1.76 -15.43
N LEU A 136 27.83 -0.78 -14.55
CA LEU A 136 29.18 -0.40 -14.10
C LEU A 136 29.87 -1.55 -13.36
N LYS A 137 29.16 -2.29 -12.48
CA LYS A 137 29.71 -3.47 -11.81
C LYS A 137 30.19 -4.53 -12.82
N ILE A 138 29.39 -4.79 -13.87
CA ILE A 138 29.76 -5.74 -14.93
C ILE A 138 30.96 -5.27 -15.75
N LEU A 139 31.00 -3.98 -16.12
CA LEU A 139 32.11 -3.39 -16.87
C LEU A 139 33.42 -3.39 -16.07
N LEU A 140 33.33 -3.21 -14.76
CA LEU A 140 34.46 -3.14 -13.82
C LEU A 140 34.85 -4.50 -13.22
N ASP A 141 34.14 -5.57 -13.57
CA ASP A 141 34.29 -6.91 -12.98
C ASP A 141 34.21 -6.91 -11.45
N VAL A 142 33.25 -6.13 -10.91
CA VAL A 142 32.97 -6.02 -9.47
C VAL A 142 31.83 -6.95 -9.11
N GLU A 143 32.02 -7.76 -8.08
CA GLU A 143 30.99 -8.68 -7.59
C GLU A 143 29.88 -7.94 -6.85
N ASP A 144 28.64 -8.43 -6.99
CA ASP A 144 27.49 -7.95 -6.23
C ASP A 144 27.58 -8.36 -4.76
N VAL A 145 26.93 -7.58 -3.89
CA VAL A 145 26.80 -7.94 -2.48
C VAL A 145 25.87 -9.15 -2.37
N ASP A 146 26.35 -10.25 -1.81
CA ASP A 146 25.58 -11.47 -1.63
C ASP A 146 24.67 -11.37 -0.40
N LEU A 147 23.40 -10.97 -0.63
CA LEU A 147 22.37 -10.90 0.41
C LEU A 147 21.62 -12.22 0.61
N ALA A 148 21.82 -13.21 -0.26
CA ALA A 148 21.19 -14.53 -0.15
C ALA A 148 21.83 -15.36 0.98
N ASN A 149 23.15 -15.21 1.18
CA ASN A 149 23.92 -16.01 2.10
C ASN A 149 24.34 -15.26 3.40
N VAL A 150 23.61 -14.19 3.75
CA VAL A 150 23.82 -13.53 5.07
C VAL A 150 23.52 -14.50 6.20
N PRO A 151 24.19 -14.40 7.37
CA PRO A 151 23.92 -15.24 8.53
C PRO A 151 22.47 -15.18 8.99
N GLU A 152 21.96 -16.29 9.54
CA GLU A 152 20.63 -16.30 10.16
C GLU A 152 20.58 -15.30 11.34
N GLY A 153 19.47 -14.58 11.46
CA GLY A 153 19.30 -13.54 12.48
C GLY A 153 19.94 -12.20 12.10
N THR A 154 20.14 -11.95 10.79
CA THR A 154 20.68 -10.69 10.30
C THR A 154 19.62 -9.58 10.30
N VAL A 155 20.00 -8.38 10.76
CA VAL A 155 19.32 -7.12 10.46
C VAL A 155 20.15 -6.41 9.40
N LEU A 156 19.59 -6.24 8.19
CA LEU A 156 20.23 -5.51 7.11
C LEU A 156 20.18 -4.01 7.38
N VAL A 157 21.31 -3.33 7.22
CA VAL A 157 21.43 -1.88 7.38
C VAL A 157 22.06 -1.31 6.12
N ALA A 158 21.38 -0.40 5.45
CA ALA A 158 21.81 0.19 4.19
C ALA A 158 21.50 1.68 4.12
N GLU A 159 22.11 2.40 3.21
CA GLU A 159 21.65 3.74 2.82
C GLU A 159 20.28 3.64 2.15
N ASP A 160 20.18 2.79 1.12
CA ASP A 160 18.92 2.35 0.49
C ASP A 160 19.10 0.88 0.04
N LEU A 161 17.99 0.23 -0.27
CA LEU A 161 18.00 -1.11 -0.88
C LEU A 161 17.37 -1.01 -2.27
N THR A 162 18.20 -1.18 -3.29
CA THR A 162 17.75 -1.17 -4.68
C THR A 162 16.94 -2.43 -5.02
N PRO A 163 16.10 -2.42 -6.08
CA PRO A 163 15.36 -3.60 -6.51
C PRO A 163 16.26 -4.82 -6.73
N SER A 164 17.43 -4.64 -7.34
CA SER A 164 18.36 -5.74 -7.59
C SER A 164 18.98 -6.32 -6.32
N MET A 165 19.26 -5.50 -5.31
CA MET A 165 19.73 -5.97 -4.00
C MET A 165 18.66 -6.77 -3.29
N THR A 166 17.44 -6.25 -3.32
CA THR A 166 16.30 -6.84 -2.61
C THR A 166 15.87 -8.18 -3.19
N ALA A 167 16.06 -8.38 -4.49
CA ALA A 167 15.82 -9.67 -5.16
C ALA A 167 16.63 -10.81 -4.53
N GLY A 168 17.85 -10.52 -4.07
CA GLY A 168 18.74 -11.50 -3.44
C GLY A 168 18.42 -11.85 -1.98
N ILE A 169 17.52 -11.15 -1.30
CA ILE A 169 17.27 -11.36 0.13
C ILE A 169 16.61 -12.72 0.41
N ASN A 170 17.22 -13.49 1.34
CA ASN A 170 16.61 -14.69 1.88
C ASN A 170 15.83 -14.35 3.18
N PRO A 171 14.48 -14.40 3.17
CA PRO A 171 13.67 -14.02 4.34
C PRO A 171 13.85 -14.91 5.58
N LYS A 172 14.45 -16.09 5.42
CA LYS A 172 14.76 -16.97 6.56
C LYS A 172 15.96 -16.49 7.36
N ASN A 173 16.87 -15.78 6.72
CA ASN A 173 18.10 -15.31 7.33
C ASN A 173 17.97 -13.87 7.84
N VAL A 174 17.10 -13.06 7.23
CA VAL A 174 16.93 -11.63 7.56
C VAL A 174 15.75 -11.43 8.48
N THR A 175 16.02 -10.90 9.66
CA THR A 175 15.03 -10.63 10.71
C THR A 175 14.60 -9.17 10.78
N GLY A 176 15.22 -8.28 10.01
CA GLY A 176 14.85 -6.87 9.96
C GLY A 176 15.61 -6.09 8.91
N ILE A 177 15.06 -4.94 8.51
CA ILE A 177 15.65 -4.02 7.55
C ILE A 177 15.64 -2.60 8.12
N LEU A 178 16.79 -1.91 8.03
CA LEU A 178 16.94 -0.51 8.37
C LEU A 178 17.55 0.25 7.19
N THR A 179 16.98 1.40 6.81
CA THR A 179 17.57 2.27 5.78
C THR A 179 17.64 3.72 6.20
N GLU A 180 18.57 4.49 5.60
CA GLU A 180 18.71 5.93 5.83
C GLU A 180 17.65 6.73 5.10
N VAL A 181 17.25 6.25 3.93
CA VAL A 181 16.23 6.86 3.06
C VAL A 181 15.10 5.88 2.77
N GLY A 182 14.06 6.34 2.10
CA GLY A 182 12.92 5.55 1.70
C GLY A 182 11.64 5.88 2.48
N GLY A 183 10.52 5.87 1.78
CA GLY A 183 9.18 6.09 2.34
C GLY A 183 8.35 4.81 2.38
N LYS A 184 7.09 4.92 2.80
CA LYS A 184 6.14 3.78 2.81
C LYS A 184 5.85 3.21 1.41
N THR A 185 6.12 3.99 0.36
CA THR A 185 5.93 3.62 -1.05
C THR A 185 7.22 3.22 -1.76
N SER A 186 8.39 3.28 -1.09
CA SER A 186 9.67 2.89 -1.67
C SER A 186 9.75 1.39 -1.99
N HIS A 187 10.63 1.01 -2.91
CA HIS A 187 10.89 -0.40 -3.26
C HIS A 187 11.27 -1.23 -2.04
N SER A 188 12.13 -0.70 -1.16
CA SER A 188 12.51 -1.33 0.11
C SER A 188 11.30 -1.63 1.00
N ALA A 189 10.33 -0.69 1.08
CA ALA A 189 9.11 -0.86 1.86
C ALA A 189 8.17 -1.91 1.24
N ILE A 190 7.98 -1.86 -0.07
CA ILE A 190 7.12 -2.80 -0.80
C ILE A 190 7.63 -4.22 -0.61
N LEU A 191 8.91 -4.44 -0.83
CA LEU A 191 9.49 -5.77 -0.71
C LEU A 191 9.55 -6.26 0.74
N ALA A 192 9.90 -5.41 1.69
CA ALA A 192 9.89 -5.78 3.12
C ALA A 192 8.51 -6.31 3.54
N ARG A 193 7.42 -5.67 3.06
CA ARG A 193 6.05 -6.15 3.28
C ARG A 193 5.75 -7.47 2.57
N ALA A 194 6.19 -7.61 1.31
CA ALA A 194 5.97 -8.82 0.53
C ALA A 194 6.70 -10.04 1.13
N LEU A 195 7.91 -9.83 1.66
CA LEU A 195 8.71 -10.85 2.36
C LEU A 195 8.33 -10.99 3.84
N GLU A 196 7.41 -10.17 4.35
CA GLU A 196 7.01 -10.12 5.76
C GLU A 196 8.18 -9.88 6.73
N ILE A 197 9.20 -9.14 6.30
CA ILE A 197 10.36 -8.76 7.11
C ILE A 197 10.06 -7.41 7.78
N PRO A 198 10.16 -7.29 9.12
CA PRO A 198 10.02 -6.01 9.82
C PRO A 198 10.99 -4.96 9.27
N ALA A 199 10.50 -3.73 8.99
CA ALA A 199 11.34 -2.70 8.40
C ALA A 199 11.07 -1.32 8.98
N VAL A 200 12.16 -0.59 9.28
CA VAL A 200 12.14 0.82 9.66
C VAL A 200 13.04 1.59 8.71
N LEU A 201 12.47 2.54 7.98
CA LEU A 201 13.14 3.32 6.95
C LEU A 201 13.30 4.77 7.39
N SER A 202 14.07 5.55 6.62
CA SER A 202 14.31 6.98 6.89
C SER A 202 14.90 7.25 8.28
N ILE A 203 15.98 6.54 8.63
CA ILE A 203 16.78 6.82 9.84
C ILE A 203 18.10 7.49 9.42
N PRO A 204 18.22 8.81 9.39
CA PRO A 204 19.39 9.49 8.85
C PRO A 204 20.69 9.11 9.56
N GLY A 205 21.71 8.73 8.78
CA GLY A 205 23.05 8.39 9.26
C GLY A 205 23.08 7.10 10.11
N ILE A 206 22.14 6.18 9.93
CA ILE A 206 22.12 4.91 10.66
C ILE A 206 23.32 4.04 10.31
N THR A 207 23.80 4.07 9.08
CA THR A 207 24.96 3.30 8.61
C THR A 207 26.28 3.74 9.28
N GLU A 208 26.35 4.99 9.75
CA GLU A 208 27.50 5.51 10.49
C GLU A 208 27.43 5.23 12.00
N LYS A 209 26.20 5.04 12.51
CA LYS A 209 25.92 4.88 13.95
C LYS A 209 25.92 3.44 14.42
N ILE A 210 25.96 2.49 13.49
CA ILE A 210 25.92 1.06 13.76
C ILE A 210 27.17 0.40 13.18
N SER A 211 27.59 -0.70 13.77
CA SER A 211 28.71 -1.52 13.31
C SER A 211 28.26 -2.94 13.01
N ASN A 212 28.95 -3.61 12.08
CA ASN A 212 28.68 -5.03 11.81
C ASN A 212 28.77 -5.86 13.11
N GLY A 213 27.75 -6.66 13.36
CA GLY A 213 27.64 -7.49 14.56
C GLY A 213 26.98 -6.81 15.77
N ASP A 214 26.68 -5.51 15.71
CA ASP A 214 25.90 -4.84 16.75
C ASP A 214 24.52 -5.50 16.90
N LYS A 215 24.06 -5.64 18.14
CA LYS A 215 22.71 -6.13 18.41
C LYS A 215 21.70 -5.06 18.08
N VAL A 216 20.65 -5.44 17.34
CA VAL A 216 19.58 -4.55 16.91
C VAL A 216 18.23 -5.12 17.31
N VAL A 217 17.39 -4.26 17.85
CA VAL A 217 15.95 -4.48 18.00
C VAL A 217 15.23 -3.40 17.21
N LEU A 218 14.30 -3.78 16.36
CA LEU A 218 13.47 -2.84 15.61
C LEU A 218 11.99 -3.21 15.70
N ASP A 219 11.14 -2.19 15.76
CA ASP A 219 9.69 -2.29 15.71
C ASP A 219 9.21 -1.64 14.41
N GLY A 220 8.88 -2.49 13.45
CA GLY A 220 8.43 -2.03 12.14
C GLY A 220 7.02 -1.45 12.14
N SER A 221 6.24 -1.65 13.20
CA SER A 221 4.91 -1.05 13.38
C SER A 221 5.02 0.38 13.90
N GLU A 222 5.85 0.58 14.96
CA GLU A 222 6.04 1.87 15.63
C GLU A 222 7.18 2.71 15.02
N GLY A 223 7.98 2.14 14.11
CA GLY A 223 9.13 2.82 13.52
C GLY A 223 10.29 3.07 14.49
N GLN A 224 10.43 2.25 15.51
CA GLN A 224 11.44 2.39 16.55
C GLN A 224 12.61 1.43 16.33
N THR A 225 13.84 1.89 16.62
CA THR A 225 15.05 1.08 16.50
C THR A 225 15.98 1.32 17.69
N TYR A 226 16.55 0.25 18.20
CA TYR A 226 17.49 0.25 19.31
C TYR A 226 18.77 -0.49 18.92
N ILE A 227 19.92 0.16 19.10
CA ILE A 227 21.25 -0.42 18.87
C ILE A 227 21.84 -0.79 20.21
N ASN A 228 22.37 -2.00 20.31
CA ASN A 228 22.94 -2.58 21.53
C ASN A 228 22.03 -2.38 22.75
N PRO A 229 20.74 -2.81 22.67
CA PRO A 229 19.80 -2.71 23.79
C PRO A 229 20.29 -3.50 24.98
N ASP A 230 19.96 -3.05 26.20
CA ASP A 230 20.21 -3.81 27.40
C ASP A 230 19.36 -5.11 27.44
N GLU A 231 19.73 -6.04 28.32
CA GLU A 231 19.04 -7.33 28.42
C GLU A 231 17.55 -7.19 28.76
N LYS A 232 17.16 -6.15 29.50
CA LYS A 232 15.78 -5.90 29.89
C LYS A 232 14.95 -5.48 28.66
N LEU A 233 15.45 -4.56 27.89
CA LEU A 233 14.78 -4.09 26.67
C LEU A 233 14.70 -5.20 25.60
N GLN A 234 15.77 -6.00 25.48
CA GLN A 234 15.78 -7.14 24.58
C GLN A 234 14.72 -8.17 24.96
N ALA A 235 14.60 -8.49 26.26
CA ALA A 235 13.59 -9.40 26.76
C ALA A 235 12.15 -8.87 26.57
N GLU A 236 11.94 -7.56 26.76
CA GLU A 236 10.64 -6.92 26.49
C GLU A 236 10.23 -7.07 25.02
N TYR A 237 11.14 -6.77 24.09
CA TYR A 237 10.83 -6.87 22.65
C TYR A 237 10.73 -8.33 22.18
N GLU A 238 11.44 -9.26 22.80
CA GLU A 238 11.23 -10.69 22.52
C GLU A 238 9.81 -11.13 22.93
N GLN A 239 9.31 -10.67 24.07
CA GLN A 239 7.92 -10.92 24.47
C GLN A 239 6.92 -10.30 23.46
N LYS A 240 7.16 -9.06 23.03
CA LYS A 240 6.35 -8.41 21.98
C LYS A 240 6.38 -9.20 20.68
N ARG A 241 7.56 -9.72 20.29
CA ARG A 241 7.71 -10.55 19.08
C ARG A 241 6.89 -11.82 19.16
N VAL A 242 6.98 -12.54 20.27
CA VAL A 242 6.21 -13.76 20.51
C VAL A 242 4.70 -13.45 20.45
N ALA A 243 4.25 -12.41 21.18
CA ALA A 243 2.84 -12.00 21.17
C ALA A 243 2.35 -11.65 19.76
N TYR A 244 3.14 -10.91 18.97
CA TYR A 244 2.81 -10.58 17.57
C TYR A 244 2.68 -11.83 16.70
N LEU A 245 3.59 -12.80 16.83
CA LEU A 245 3.54 -14.06 16.07
C LEU A 245 2.38 -14.95 16.49
N GLU A 246 2.07 -15.01 17.80
CA GLU A 246 0.91 -15.71 18.31
C GLU A 246 -0.41 -15.09 17.81
N GLU A 247 -0.50 -13.77 17.81
CA GLU A 247 -1.65 -13.07 17.27
C GLU A 247 -1.83 -13.35 15.76
N LYS A 248 -0.74 -13.26 14.98
CA LYS A 248 -0.75 -13.58 13.56
C LYS A 248 -1.19 -15.03 13.31
N ALA A 249 -0.67 -15.99 14.09
CA ALA A 249 -1.08 -17.39 14.00
C ALA A 249 -2.56 -17.60 14.42
N ALA A 250 -3.03 -16.86 15.43
CA ALA A 250 -4.42 -16.90 15.84
C ALA A 250 -5.37 -16.38 14.77
N LEU A 251 -4.94 -15.41 13.95
CA LEU A 251 -5.75 -14.91 12.83
C LEU A 251 -5.92 -15.94 11.71
N ALA A 252 -4.95 -16.82 11.50
CA ALA A 252 -5.03 -17.86 10.48
C ALA A 252 -6.23 -18.80 10.66
N GLN A 253 -6.70 -18.98 11.88
CA GLN A 253 -7.91 -19.80 12.14
C GLN A 253 -9.21 -19.18 11.59
N PHE A 254 -9.19 -17.89 11.21
CA PHE A 254 -10.35 -17.20 10.64
C PHE A 254 -10.42 -17.28 9.11
N VAL A 255 -9.41 -17.84 8.44
CA VAL A 255 -9.42 -18.06 7.00
C VAL A 255 -10.54 -19.05 6.63
N GLY A 256 -11.31 -18.72 5.58
CA GLY A 256 -12.44 -19.50 5.10
C GLY A 256 -13.71 -19.45 5.97
N LYS A 257 -13.75 -18.62 7.00
CA LYS A 257 -14.94 -18.44 7.83
C LYS A 257 -15.79 -17.27 7.34
N GLU A 258 -17.12 -17.46 7.41
CA GLU A 258 -18.06 -16.35 7.21
C GLU A 258 -17.86 -15.25 8.26
N THR A 259 -17.94 -13.99 7.83
CA THR A 259 -17.88 -12.85 8.74
C THR A 259 -19.25 -12.65 9.42
N LYS A 260 -19.27 -12.91 10.70
CA LYS A 260 -20.49 -12.80 11.52
C LYS A 260 -20.17 -12.50 12.98
N THR A 261 -21.12 -11.89 13.67
CA THR A 261 -21.08 -11.68 15.13
C THR A 261 -21.13 -13.02 15.88
N ALA A 262 -20.84 -12.99 17.18
CA ALA A 262 -20.91 -14.19 18.04
C ALA A 262 -22.30 -14.84 18.08
N ASP A 263 -23.36 -14.05 17.90
CA ASP A 263 -24.75 -14.51 17.83
C ASP A 263 -25.27 -14.75 16.40
N GLY A 264 -24.37 -14.71 15.40
CA GLY A 264 -24.63 -15.16 14.02
C GLY A 264 -25.18 -14.11 13.07
N VAL A 265 -25.17 -12.81 13.42
CA VAL A 265 -25.51 -11.73 12.48
C VAL A 265 -24.42 -11.62 11.42
N LYS A 266 -24.74 -11.90 10.16
CA LYS A 266 -23.81 -11.81 9.03
C LYS A 266 -23.60 -10.37 8.59
N VAL A 267 -22.36 -10.07 8.22
CA VAL A 267 -21.95 -8.84 7.54
C VAL A 267 -21.01 -9.20 6.39
N GLU A 268 -20.92 -8.36 5.38
CA GLU A 268 -19.96 -8.51 4.28
C GLU A 268 -18.63 -7.88 4.68
N LEU A 269 -17.53 -8.59 4.46
CA LEU A 269 -16.18 -8.10 4.73
C LEU A 269 -15.37 -8.03 3.44
N CYS A 270 -15.31 -6.84 2.90
CA CYS A 270 -14.70 -6.54 1.62
C CYS A 270 -13.37 -5.81 1.77
N ALA A 271 -12.63 -5.70 0.68
CA ALA A 271 -11.38 -4.96 0.66
C ALA A 271 -11.48 -3.69 -0.20
N ASN A 272 -10.68 -2.69 0.18
CA ASN A 272 -10.40 -1.52 -0.63
C ASN A 272 -9.21 -1.83 -1.55
N ILE A 273 -9.33 -1.51 -2.83
CA ILE A 273 -8.24 -1.63 -3.81
C ILE A 273 -8.02 -0.31 -4.55
N GLY A 274 -6.79 -0.07 -4.98
CA GLY A 274 -6.41 1.08 -5.80
C GLY A 274 -6.23 0.73 -7.27
N LYS A 275 -5.95 -0.56 -7.58
CA LYS A 275 -5.72 -1.06 -8.93
C LYS A 275 -6.21 -2.50 -9.07
N PRO A 276 -6.49 -2.98 -10.29
CA PRO A 276 -7.05 -4.32 -10.51
C PRO A 276 -6.18 -5.46 -9.94
N GLU A 277 -4.87 -5.33 -9.97
CA GLU A 277 -3.91 -6.32 -9.49
C GLU A 277 -4.04 -6.58 -7.97
N ASP A 278 -4.51 -5.58 -7.23
CA ASP A 278 -4.74 -5.72 -5.78
C ASP A 278 -5.83 -6.76 -5.45
N ALA A 279 -6.67 -7.14 -6.44
CA ALA A 279 -7.68 -8.18 -6.27
C ALA A 279 -7.09 -9.53 -5.89
N LEU A 280 -5.88 -9.87 -6.37
CA LEU A 280 -5.18 -11.09 -5.98
C LEU A 280 -4.88 -11.10 -4.48
N LYS A 281 -4.44 -9.96 -3.95
CA LYS A 281 -4.16 -9.80 -2.52
C LYS A 281 -5.43 -9.92 -1.66
N VAL A 282 -6.58 -9.47 -2.17
CA VAL A 282 -7.87 -9.64 -1.49
C VAL A 282 -8.20 -11.12 -1.34
N VAL A 283 -8.00 -11.92 -2.39
CA VAL A 283 -8.20 -13.38 -2.36
C VAL A 283 -7.24 -14.05 -1.38
N GLU A 284 -5.96 -13.71 -1.40
CA GLU A 284 -4.96 -14.23 -0.47
C GLU A 284 -5.27 -13.93 1.00
N CYS A 285 -5.86 -12.77 1.26
CA CYS A 285 -6.25 -12.34 2.61
C CYS A 285 -7.67 -12.79 2.99
N ASP A 286 -8.32 -13.62 2.17
CA ASP A 286 -9.66 -14.17 2.41
C ASP A 286 -10.76 -13.10 2.50
N GLY A 287 -10.67 -12.05 1.67
CA GLY A 287 -11.72 -11.04 1.52
C GLY A 287 -12.93 -11.60 0.76
N GLU A 288 -14.12 -11.22 1.19
CA GLU A 288 -15.38 -11.70 0.60
C GLU A 288 -15.75 -10.96 -0.70
N GLY A 289 -15.08 -9.83 -0.97
CA GLY A 289 -15.30 -9.03 -2.16
C GLY A 289 -14.44 -7.76 -2.17
N ILE A 290 -14.71 -6.91 -3.16
CA ILE A 290 -14.12 -5.57 -3.28
C ILE A 290 -15.23 -4.57 -2.94
N GLY A 291 -15.10 -3.88 -1.81
CA GLY A 291 -16.07 -2.88 -1.36
C GLY A 291 -15.78 -1.48 -1.92
N LEU A 292 -14.51 -1.21 -2.23
CA LEU A 292 -14.10 0.03 -2.87
C LEU A 292 -12.98 -0.23 -3.87
N PHE A 293 -13.22 0.15 -5.13
CA PHE A 293 -12.19 0.32 -6.13
C PHE A 293 -12.12 1.80 -6.52
N ARG A 294 -11.02 2.45 -6.18
CA ARG A 294 -10.81 3.86 -6.47
C ARG A 294 -10.42 4.07 -7.91
N THR A 295 -11.25 4.81 -8.63
CA THR A 295 -11.05 5.12 -10.06
C THR A 295 -10.92 6.62 -10.33
N GLU A 296 -10.74 7.44 -9.29
CA GLU A 296 -10.64 8.89 -9.41
C GLU A 296 -9.45 9.37 -10.25
N PHE A 297 -8.44 8.54 -10.41
CA PHE A 297 -7.34 8.79 -11.37
C PHE A 297 -7.78 8.74 -12.84
N LEU A 298 -9.00 8.26 -13.13
CA LEU A 298 -9.57 8.10 -14.46
C LEU A 298 -10.69 9.09 -14.76
N PHE A 299 -10.88 10.14 -14.01
CA PHE A 299 -11.95 11.14 -14.10
C PHE A 299 -13.37 10.55 -14.29
N MET A 300 -14.33 10.99 -13.46
CA MET A 300 -15.74 10.61 -13.58
C MET A 300 -16.38 11.34 -14.76
N ASP A 301 -16.03 10.93 -15.97
CA ASP A 301 -16.62 11.41 -17.19
C ASP A 301 -17.44 10.31 -17.90
N ARG A 302 -18.09 10.69 -18.99
CA ARG A 302 -18.93 9.82 -19.79
C ARG A 302 -18.21 8.54 -20.29
N PRO A 303 -16.94 8.58 -20.77
CA PRO A 303 -16.19 7.39 -21.14
C PRO A 303 -15.98 6.39 -19.99
N GLN A 304 -15.70 6.87 -18.79
CA GLN A 304 -15.51 6.00 -17.63
C GLN A 304 -16.81 5.30 -17.22
N LEU A 305 -17.93 6.03 -17.15
CA LEU A 305 -19.22 5.43 -16.86
C LEU A 305 -19.61 4.38 -17.92
N LYS A 306 -19.29 4.64 -19.21
CA LYS A 306 -19.51 3.67 -20.29
C LYS A 306 -18.63 2.42 -20.12
N ALA A 307 -17.39 2.56 -19.64
CA ALA A 307 -16.50 1.44 -19.34
C ALA A 307 -17.03 0.60 -18.18
N LEU A 308 -17.48 1.23 -17.09
CA LEU A 308 -18.07 0.53 -15.93
C LEU A 308 -19.36 -0.22 -16.33
N LEU A 309 -20.22 0.38 -17.15
CA LEU A 309 -21.40 -0.29 -17.68
C LEU A 309 -21.03 -1.53 -18.50
N ARG A 310 -20.01 -1.45 -19.37
CA ARG A 310 -19.52 -2.60 -20.13
C ARG A 310 -18.95 -3.69 -19.24
N ALA A 311 -18.20 -3.29 -18.20
CA ALA A 311 -17.64 -4.22 -17.23
C ALA A 311 -18.71 -4.97 -16.42
N SER A 312 -19.88 -4.36 -16.19
CA SER A 312 -21.00 -4.98 -15.46
C SER A 312 -21.59 -6.22 -16.14
N ALA A 313 -21.30 -6.44 -17.42
CA ALA A 313 -21.68 -7.68 -18.11
C ALA A 313 -20.90 -8.91 -17.61
N TYR A 314 -19.79 -8.71 -16.88
CA TYR A 314 -18.87 -9.78 -16.48
C TYR A 314 -18.86 -10.06 -14.98
N GLY A 315 -19.56 -9.26 -14.16
CA GLY A 315 -19.60 -9.44 -12.70
C GLY A 315 -20.55 -8.47 -12.00
N ASP A 316 -20.77 -8.69 -10.69
CA ASP A 316 -21.57 -7.79 -9.84
C ASP A 316 -20.78 -6.51 -9.57
N ILE A 317 -21.02 -5.50 -10.40
CA ILE A 317 -20.40 -4.18 -10.30
C ILE A 317 -21.45 -3.18 -9.84
N ARG A 318 -21.05 -2.27 -8.94
CA ARG A 318 -21.85 -1.17 -8.45
C ARG A 318 -21.14 0.15 -8.74
N ILE A 319 -21.86 1.15 -9.18
CA ILE A 319 -21.32 2.49 -9.40
C ILE A 319 -21.54 3.33 -8.15
N MET A 320 -20.47 3.91 -7.59
CA MET A 320 -20.54 4.76 -6.42
C MET A 320 -20.08 6.19 -6.79
N VAL A 321 -20.96 7.16 -6.53
CA VAL A 321 -20.66 8.58 -6.80
C VAL A 321 -20.03 9.21 -5.56
N PRO A 322 -18.78 9.70 -5.64
CA PRO A 322 -18.09 10.33 -4.51
C PRO A 322 -18.50 11.79 -4.35
N MET A 323 -18.16 12.39 -3.21
CA MET A 323 -18.22 13.84 -2.92
C MET A 323 -19.58 14.49 -3.16
N VAL A 324 -20.66 13.73 -3.07
CA VAL A 324 -22.04 14.23 -3.29
C VAL A 324 -22.45 15.19 -2.18
N THR A 325 -23.06 16.32 -2.56
CA THR A 325 -23.55 17.35 -1.66
C THR A 325 -25.04 17.65 -1.81
N CYS A 326 -25.60 17.41 -2.98
CA CYS A 326 -27.01 17.62 -3.25
C CYS A 326 -27.62 16.49 -4.13
N LEU A 327 -28.93 16.33 -4.08
CA LEU A 327 -29.64 15.26 -4.78
C LEU A 327 -29.53 15.39 -6.31
N ASP A 328 -29.41 16.61 -6.80
CA ASP A 328 -29.33 16.86 -8.25
C ASP A 328 -28.07 16.27 -8.87
N GLU A 329 -26.95 16.16 -8.12
CA GLU A 329 -25.71 15.50 -8.56
C GLU A 329 -25.94 14.00 -8.79
N LEU A 330 -26.60 13.30 -7.86
CA LEU A 330 -26.95 11.90 -8.05
C LEU A 330 -27.87 11.69 -9.26
N ARG A 331 -28.90 12.56 -9.39
CA ARG A 331 -29.83 12.51 -10.52
C ARG A 331 -29.14 12.76 -11.85
N ALA A 332 -28.20 13.71 -11.91
CA ALA A 332 -27.42 13.98 -13.10
C ALA A 332 -26.60 12.75 -13.56
N VAL A 333 -25.94 12.06 -12.61
CA VAL A 333 -25.21 10.82 -12.91
C VAL A 333 -26.16 9.70 -13.36
N LYS A 334 -27.29 9.50 -12.68
CA LYS A 334 -28.30 8.50 -13.08
C LYS A 334 -28.85 8.76 -14.50
N ASN A 335 -29.10 10.02 -14.85
CA ASN A 335 -29.53 10.40 -16.19
C ASN A 335 -28.45 10.09 -17.23
N MET A 336 -27.17 10.41 -16.95
CA MET A 336 -26.05 10.09 -17.82
C MET A 336 -25.90 8.57 -18.02
N ILE A 337 -26.06 7.78 -16.95
CA ILE A 337 -26.05 6.31 -17.03
C ILE A 337 -27.20 5.82 -17.91
N ALA A 338 -28.39 6.38 -17.80
CA ALA A 338 -29.55 6.01 -18.64
C ALA A 338 -29.29 6.28 -20.12
N GLU A 339 -28.72 7.45 -20.47
CA GLU A 339 -28.31 7.77 -21.82
C GLU A 339 -27.26 6.79 -22.38
N LEU A 340 -26.25 6.46 -21.57
CA LEU A 340 -25.20 5.52 -21.95
C LEU A 340 -25.71 4.10 -22.15
N LYS A 341 -26.70 3.66 -21.37
CA LYS A 341 -27.39 2.37 -21.56
C LYS A 341 -28.08 2.31 -22.93
N GLU A 342 -28.75 3.39 -23.35
CA GLU A 342 -29.37 3.45 -24.70
C GLU A 342 -28.32 3.43 -25.84
N GLU A 343 -27.17 4.10 -25.63
CA GLU A 343 -26.05 4.02 -26.59
C GLU A 343 -25.51 2.60 -26.73
N LEU A 344 -25.18 1.94 -25.59
CA LEU A 344 -24.65 0.58 -25.59
C LEU A 344 -25.61 -0.43 -26.19
N LYS A 345 -26.91 -0.24 -25.94
CA LYS A 345 -27.96 -1.04 -26.55
C LYS A 345 -28.01 -0.86 -28.07
N ALA A 346 -27.88 0.37 -28.55
CA ALA A 346 -27.80 0.65 -29.98
C ALA A 346 -26.54 0.09 -30.64
N GLU A 347 -25.43 0.04 -29.91
CA GLU A 347 -24.16 -0.56 -30.33
C GLU A 347 -24.15 -2.10 -30.22
N GLY A 348 -25.16 -2.73 -29.60
CA GLY A 348 -25.22 -4.17 -29.38
C GLY A 348 -24.22 -4.67 -28.35
N VAL A 349 -23.75 -3.80 -27.41
CA VAL A 349 -22.78 -4.12 -26.35
C VAL A 349 -23.54 -4.51 -25.10
N ALA A 350 -23.16 -5.65 -24.51
CA ALA A 350 -23.77 -6.16 -23.29
C ALA A 350 -23.39 -5.33 -22.05
N TYR A 351 -24.36 -5.16 -21.15
CA TYR A 351 -24.21 -4.54 -19.82
C TYR A 351 -25.29 -5.08 -18.87
N ASP A 352 -25.15 -4.86 -17.56
CA ASP A 352 -26.20 -5.15 -16.58
C ASP A 352 -27.25 -4.02 -16.58
N GLU A 353 -28.48 -4.34 -16.98
CA GLU A 353 -29.58 -3.37 -16.95
C GLU A 353 -29.95 -2.91 -15.53
N ASN A 354 -29.63 -3.74 -14.52
CA ASN A 354 -29.98 -3.51 -13.12
C ASN A 354 -28.76 -3.03 -12.27
N ILE A 355 -27.70 -2.57 -12.92
CA ILE A 355 -26.51 -2.06 -12.21
C ILE A 355 -26.92 -1.04 -11.14
N LYS A 356 -26.45 -1.25 -9.93
CA LYS A 356 -26.78 -0.39 -8.80
C LYS A 356 -25.95 0.87 -8.80
N VAL A 357 -26.60 2.00 -8.48
CA VAL A 357 -25.96 3.32 -8.39
C VAL A 357 -26.16 3.87 -6.99
N GLY A 358 -25.09 3.92 -6.23
CA GLY A 358 -25.06 4.46 -4.87
C GLY A 358 -24.20 5.71 -4.75
N ILE A 359 -24.08 6.21 -3.52
CA ILE A 359 -23.25 7.38 -3.23
C ILE A 359 -22.29 7.09 -2.08
N MET A 360 -21.15 7.76 -2.10
CA MET A 360 -20.30 7.87 -0.93
C MET A 360 -20.83 8.97 -0.02
N ILE A 361 -21.13 8.61 1.23
CA ILE A 361 -21.50 9.58 2.25
C ILE A 361 -20.23 10.02 2.98
N GLU A 362 -19.68 11.12 2.53
CA GLU A 362 -18.40 11.64 3.03
C GLU A 362 -18.39 13.16 3.22
N THR A 363 -19.52 13.81 2.86
CA THR A 363 -19.74 15.21 3.14
C THR A 363 -20.79 15.38 4.25
N PRO A 364 -20.69 16.41 5.12
CA PRO A 364 -21.73 16.72 6.09
C PRO A 364 -23.10 16.96 5.45
N ALA A 365 -23.14 17.55 4.25
CA ALA A 365 -24.37 17.78 3.50
C ALA A 365 -25.06 16.45 3.15
N ALA A 366 -24.31 15.47 2.59
CA ALA A 366 -24.87 14.16 2.26
C ALA A 366 -25.35 13.41 3.53
N SER A 367 -24.58 13.49 4.63
CA SER A 367 -24.99 12.88 5.90
C SER A 367 -26.27 13.50 6.46
N LEU A 368 -26.41 14.81 6.41
CA LEU A 368 -27.63 15.49 6.88
C LEU A 368 -28.86 15.15 6.06
N MET A 369 -28.68 14.90 4.76
CA MET A 369 -29.72 14.60 3.79
C MET A 369 -29.84 13.09 3.49
N ALA A 370 -29.24 12.22 4.30
CA ALA A 370 -29.17 10.78 4.04
C ALA A 370 -30.57 10.14 3.89
N ASP A 371 -31.57 10.61 4.61
CA ASP A 371 -32.96 10.17 4.50
C ASP A 371 -33.65 10.55 3.17
N VAL A 372 -33.15 11.59 2.50
CA VAL A 372 -33.59 11.98 1.16
C VAL A 372 -32.85 11.17 0.10
N PHE A 373 -31.52 11.06 0.22
CA PHE A 373 -30.72 10.26 -0.70
C PHE A 373 -31.09 8.78 -0.71
N ALA A 374 -31.42 8.21 0.47
CA ALA A 374 -31.77 6.80 0.59
C ALA A 374 -32.99 6.38 -0.25
N LYS A 375 -33.87 7.32 -0.61
CA LYS A 375 -35.03 7.07 -1.47
C LYS A 375 -34.68 6.94 -2.95
N GLU A 376 -33.51 7.43 -3.34
CA GLU A 376 -33.10 7.44 -4.74
C GLU A 376 -31.77 6.69 -4.99
N ALA A 377 -30.91 6.52 -4.00
CA ALA A 377 -29.71 5.72 -4.10
C ALA A 377 -30.01 4.23 -3.88
N ASP A 378 -29.25 3.35 -4.54
CA ASP A 378 -29.41 1.91 -4.37
C ASP A 378 -28.59 1.36 -3.20
N PHE A 379 -27.59 2.11 -2.73
CA PHE A 379 -26.75 1.80 -1.56
C PHE A 379 -25.99 3.05 -1.10
N PHE A 380 -25.46 2.97 0.12
CA PHE A 380 -24.50 3.93 0.65
C PHE A 380 -23.19 3.26 0.99
N SER A 381 -22.08 3.99 0.82
CA SER A 381 -20.80 3.68 1.45
C SER A 381 -20.30 4.89 2.23
N ILE A 382 -19.93 4.72 3.49
CA ILE A 382 -19.50 5.83 4.35
C ILE A 382 -17.98 6.00 4.21
N GLY A 383 -17.58 7.13 3.62
CA GLY A 383 -16.17 7.55 3.52
C GLY A 383 -15.73 8.28 4.79
N THR A 384 -15.39 7.54 5.85
CA THR A 384 -15.16 8.15 7.18
C THR A 384 -13.98 9.10 7.22
N ASN A 385 -13.00 8.95 6.33
CA ASN A 385 -11.84 9.83 6.31
C ASN A 385 -12.26 11.26 5.96
N ASP A 386 -12.96 11.44 4.86
CA ASP A 386 -13.41 12.74 4.40
C ASP A 386 -14.59 13.25 5.25
N LEU A 387 -15.51 12.35 5.64
CA LEU A 387 -16.60 12.72 6.55
C LEU A 387 -16.09 13.30 7.87
N THR A 388 -15.01 12.72 8.43
CA THR A 388 -14.39 13.23 9.65
C THR A 388 -13.74 14.59 9.39
N GLY A 389 -12.92 14.69 8.33
CA GLY A 389 -12.25 15.94 7.97
C GLY A 389 -13.21 17.09 7.78
N TYR A 390 -14.25 16.90 6.98
CA TYR A 390 -15.26 17.96 6.71
C TYR A 390 -16.19 18.24 7.89
N THR A 391 -16.57 17.23 8.68
CA THR A 391 -17.39 17.44 9.87
C THR A 391 -16.64 18.24 10.92
N MET A 392 -15.36 17.96 11.11
CA MET A 392 -14.49 18.65 12.07
C MET A 392 -13.84 19.91 11.50
N ALA A 393 -14.00 20.17 10.19
CA ALA A 393 -13.33 21.26 9.46
C ALA A 393 -11.80 21.22 9.60
N VAL A 394 -11.21 20.02 9.48
CA VAL A 394 -9.79 19.75 9.70
C VAL A 394 -9.17 19.12 8.48
N ASP A 395 -8.05 19.68 8.03
CA ASP A 395 -7.17 19.03 7.08
C ASP A 395 -6.27 18.02 7.81
N ARG A 396 -6.46 16.72 7.50
CA ARG A 396 -5.65 15.63 8.07
C ARG A 396 -4.16 15.70 7.70
N GLY A 397 -3.81 16.42 6.62
CA GLY A 397 -2.44 16.65 6.20
C GLY A 397 -1.73 17.75 7.01
N ASN A 398 -2.47 18.55 7.76
CA ASN A 398 -1.91 19.62 8.58
C ASN A 398 -1.62 19.15 10.01
N ALA A 399 -0.34 18.96 10.32
CA ALA A 399 0.11 18.45 11.63
C ALA A 399 -0.31 19.33 12.82
N GLU A 400 -0.50 20.66 12.62
CA GLU A 400 -0.88 21.57 13.69
C GLU A 400 -2.32 21.36 14.20
N VAL A 401 -3.21 20.85 13.34
CA VAL A 401 -4.62 20.63 13.66
C VAL A 401 -5.03 19.15 13.62
N ALA A 402 -4.09 18.24 13.31
CA ALA A 402 -4.34 16.80 13.21
C ALA A 402 -4.95 16.19 14.50
N TYR A 403 -4.69 16.80 15.66
CA TYR A 403 -5.27 16.38 16.94
C TYR A 403 -6.80 16.52 17.02
N LEU A 404 -7.41 17.29 16.12
CA LEU A 404 -8.88 17.43 16.03
C LEU A 404 -9.50 16.38 15.10
N TYR A 405 -8.68 15.67 14.33
CA TYR A 405 -9.14 14.65 13.38
C TYR A 405 -9.31 13.32 14.08
N SER A 406 -10.55 12.97 14.43
CA SER A 406 -10.83 11.71 15.11
C SER A 406 -12.23 11.19 14.78
N ALA A 407 -12.29 9.91 14.42
CA ALA A 407 -13.57 9.20 14.22
C ALA A 407 -14.33 8.93 15.54
N TYR A 408 -13.68 9.07 16.69
CA TYR A 408 -14.34 8.94 18.01
C TYR A 408 -15.11 10.18 18.43
N ASN A 409 -15.00 11.26 17.68
CA ASN A 409 -15.73 12.48 17.97
C ASN A 409 -17.24 12.23 17.93
N PRO A 410 -18.01 12.62 18.96
CA PRO A 410 -19.45 12.40 19.01
C PRO A 410 -20.23 12.96 17.81
N ALA A 411 -19.75 14.03 17.15
CA ALA A 411 -20.39 14.56 15.95
C ALA A 411 -20.23 13.60 14.77
N VAL A 412 -19.06 13.00 14.61
CA VAL A 412 -18.77 12.01 13.55
C VAL A 412 -19.57 10.73 13.80
N LEU A 413 -19.57 10.22 15.02
CA LEU A 413 -20.34 9.01 15.38
C LEU A 413 -21.84 9.18 15.15
N ARG A 414 -22.42 10.34 15.53
CA ARG A 414 -23.82 10.66 15.26
C ARG A 414 -24.13 10.77 13.77
N SER A 415 -23.18 11.28 12.99
CA SER A 415 -23.28 11.34 11.53
C SER A 415 -23.34 9.91 10.95
N ILE A 416 -22.43 9.02 11.36
CA ILE A 416 -22.40 7.62 10.94
C ILE A 416 -23.72 6.90 11.33
N GLU A 417 -24.15 7.01 12.58
CA GLU A 417 -25.39 6.40 13.05
C GLU A 417 -26.60 6.87 12.24
N ARG A 418 -26.71 8.18 11.98
CA ARG A 418 -27.77 8.78 11.18
C ARG A 418 -27.84 8.19 9.78
N VAL A 419 -26.69 8.09 9.11
CA VAL A 419 -26.59 7.55 7.74
C VAL A 419 -27.04 6.09 7.69
N ILE A 420 -26.54 5.27 8.62
CA ILE A 420 -26.92 3.85 8.68
C ILE A 420 -28.42 3.70 8.94
N LYS A 421 -28.97 4.47 9.88
CA LYS A 421 -30.40 4.44 10.15
C LYS A 421 -31.25 4.87 8.96
N ALA A 422 -30.84 5.91 8.24
CA ALA A 422 -31.51 6.38 7.03
C ALA A 422 -31.54 5.32 5.93
N GLY A 423 -30.41 4.71 5.62
CA GLY A 423 -30.34 3.65 4.61
C GLY A 423 -31.17 2.42 4.99
N ARG A 424 -31.12 2.00 6.26
CA ARG A 424 -31.93 0.89 6.76
C ARG A 424 -33.43 1.15 6.72
N ALA A 425 -33.84 2.39 6.94
CA ALA A 425 -35.26 2.75 6.89
C ALA A 425 -35.85 2.57 5.49
N GLU A 426 -35.05 2.79 4.44
CA GLU A 426 -35.43 2.59 3.05
C GLU A 426 -35.03 1.20 2.53
N GLY A 427 -34.42 0.35 3.35
CA GLY A 427 -34.02 -1.03 2.99
C GLY A 427 -32.84 -1.12 2.05
N ILE A 428 -32.03 -0.08 1.93
CA ILE A 428 -30.81 -0.10 1.12
C ILE A 428 -29.60 -0.53 1.96
N MET A 429 -28.60 -1.14 1.30
CA MET A 429 -27.34 -1.54 1.91
C MET A 429 -26.54 -0.30 2.34
N VAL A 430 -25.91 -0.36 3.51
CA VAL A 430 -24.97 0.65 3.98
C VAL A 430 -23.66 -0.01 4.34
N GLY A 431 -22.62 0.35 3.59
CA GLY A 431 -21.23 -0.04 3.82
C GLY A 431 -20.39 1.10 4.37
N MET A 432 -19.14 0.79 4.70
CA MET A 432 -18.13 1.76 5.12
C MET A 432 -16.79 1.39 4.50
N CYS A 433 -16.11 2.34 3.85
CA CYS A 433 -14.82 2.14 3.19
C CYS A 433 -13.68 2.99 3.77
N GLY A 434 -13.95 3.82 4.78
CA GLY A 434 -12.93 4.58 5.48
C GLY A 434 -12.18 3.74 6.53
N GLU A 435 -11.11 4.30 7.09
CA GLU A 435 -10.24 3.62 8.06
C GLU A 435 -10.99 3.17 9.33
N ALA A 436 -12.06 3.86 9.70
CA ALA A 436 -12.90 3.48 10.84
C ALA A 436 -13.57 2.10 10.69
N ALA A 437 -13.71 1.56 9.47
CA ALA A 437 -14.22 0.21 9.23
C ALA A 437 -13.32 -0.89 9.81
N ALA A 438 -12.00 -0.65 9.84
CA ALA A 438 -11.01 -1.59 10.37
C ALA A 438 -10.72 -1.38 11.87
N ASP A 439 -11.26 -0.33 12.49
CA ASP A 439 -10.99 0.00 13.87
C ASP A 439 -11.73 -0.95 14.83
N PRO A 440 -11.01 -1.79 15.60
CA PRO A 440 -11.63 -2.76 16.50
C PRO A 440 -12.43 -2.11 17.66
N LEU A 441 -12.10 -0.87 18.03
CA LEU A 441 -12.84 -0.13 19.07
C LEU A 441 -14.18 0.37 18.53
N LEU A 442 -14.31 0.66 17.24
CA LEU A 442 -15.55 1.09 16.62
C LEU A 442 -16.45 -0.07 16.18
N ALA A 443 -15.91 -1.29 16.06
CA ALA A 443 -16.67 -2.46 15.63
C ALA A 443 -18.01 -2.65 16.38
N PRO A 444 -18.09 -2.59 17.73
CA PRO A 444 -19.39 -2.74 18.42
C PRO A 444 -20.39 -1.63 18.07
N LEU A 445 -19.94 -0.40 17.82
CA LEU A 445 -20.83 0.69 17.41
C LEU A 445 -21.41 0.43 16.02
N LEU A 446 -20.54 0.05 15.06
CA LEU A 446 -20.95 -0.23 13.68
C LEU A 446 -21.90 -1.43 13.60
N ILE A 447 -21.65 -2.49 14.37
CA ILE A 447 -22.56 -3.63 14.53
C ILE A 447 -23.90 -3.18 15.13
N SER A 448 -23.87 -2.36 16.18
CA SER A 448 -25.07 -1.85 16.83
C SER A 448 -25.90 -0.98 15.89
N PHE A 449 -25.28 -0.09 15.15
CA PHE A 449 -25.98 0.76 14.18
C PHE A 449 -26.58 -0.06 13.02
N GLY A 450 -26.06 -1.26 12.77
CA GLY A 450 -26.54 -2.19 11.75
C GLY A 450 -25.89 -2.01 10.41
N MET A 451 -24.55 -1.78 10.40
CA MET A 451 -23.72 -1.79 9.22
C MET A 451 -23.84 -3.12 8.47
N ASN A 452 -23.93 -3.06 7.14
CA ASN A 452 -24.04 -4.25 6.29
C ASN A 452 -22.68 -4.71 5.76
N GLU A 453 -21.79 -3.76 5.38
CA GLU A 453 -20.52 -4.05 4.74
C GLU A 453 -19.39 -3.28 5.41
N PHE A 454 -18.29 -3.99 5.68
CA PHE A 454 -17.03 -3.43 6.15
C PHE A 454 -16.00 -3.57 5.02
N SER A 455 -15.57 -2.46 4.42
CA SER A 455 -14.55 -2.46 3.36
C SER A 455 -13.25 -1.89 3.92
N VAL A 456 -12.26 -2.75 4.08
CA VAL A 456 -11.01 -2.48 4.81
C VAL A 456 -9.80 -2.70 3.90
N SER A 457 -8.57 -2.44 4.38
CA SER A 457 -7.39 -2.88 3.64
C SER A 457 -7.33 -4.41 3.59
N ALA A 458 -6.81 -4.99 2.52
CA ALA A 458 -6.71 -6.46 2.38
C ALA A 458 -6.02 -7.10 3.60
N THR A 459 -4.97 -6.47 4.12
CA THR A 459 -4.23 -6.96 5.30
C THR A 459 -5.03 -6.89 6.61
N SER A 460 -6.09 -6.10 6.68
CA SER A 460 -6.95 -5.96 7.88
C SER A 460 -8.11 -6.95 7.91
N ILE A 461 -8.37 -7.70 6.84
CA ILE A 461 -9.52 -8.59 6.70
C ILE A 461 -9.65 -9.55 7.90
N LEU A 462 -8.62 -10.37 8.18
CA LEU A 462 -8.70 -11.37 9.23
C LEU A 462 -8.82 -10.76 10.64
N ALA A 463 -8.14 -9.64 10.90
CA ALA A 463 -8.24 -8.93 12.17
C ALA A 463 -9.64 -8.35 12.37
N THR A 464 -10.23 -7.75 11.32
CA THR A 464 -11.60 -7.22 11.37
C THR A 464 -12.63 -8.34 11.55
N ARG A 465 -12.47 -9.48 10.83
CA ARG A 465 -13.32 -10.67 11.01
C ARG A 465 -13.29 -11.19 12.44
N LYS A 466 -12.09 -11.33 13.02
CA LYS A 466 -11.93 -11.67 14.44
C LYS A 466 -12.65 -10.65 15.32
N GLY A 467 -12.39 -9.35 15.14
CA GLY A 467 -12.99 -8.28 15.93
C GLY A 467 -14.51 -8.32 15.93
N ILE A 468 -15.13 -8.50 14.76
CA ILE A 468 -16.61 -8.62 14.63
C ILE A 468 -17.12 -9.86 15.35
N SER A 469 -16.44 -11.01 15.25
CA SER A 469 -16.85 -12.27 15.85
C SER A 469 -16.83 -12.29 17.39
N LEU A 470 -16.16 -11.32 18.02
CA LEU A 470 -16.11 -11.21 19.50
C LEU A 470 -17.38 -10.62 20.12
N TRP A 471 -18.24 -9.99 19.33
CA TRP A 471 -19.41 -9.27 19.82
C TRP A 471 -20.71 -9.99 19.51
N THR A 472 -21.63 -10.04 20.46
CA THR A 472 -23.05 -10.25 20.17
C THR A 472 -23.72 -8.91 19.86
N LYS A 473 -24.87 -8.94 19.18
CA LYS A 473 -25.63 -7.72 18.88
C LYS A 473 -26.07 -7.02 20.17
N GLU A 474 -26.48 -7.78 21.19
CA GLU A 474 -26.92 -7.23 22.49
C GLU A 474 -25.78 -6.49 23.21
N GLU A 475 -24.58 -7.08 23.26
CA GLU A 475 -23.41 -6.44 23.86
C GLU A 475 -23.02 -5.17 23.08
N ALA A 476 -23.03 -5.24 21.74
CA ALA A 476 -22.76 -4.11 20.87
C ALA A 476 -23.76 -2.96 21.10
N ASP A 477 -25.04 -3.27 21.26
CA ASP A 477 -26.11 -2.29 21.57
C ASP A 477 -25.87 -1.60 22.91
N ALA A 478 -25.48 -2.36 23.94
CA ALA A 478 -25.17 -1.79 25.25
C ALA A 478 -23.94 -0.84 25.20
N VAL A 479 -22.88 -1.24 24.46
CA VAL A 479 -21.68 -0.41 24.27
C VAL A 479 -22.03 0.87 23.50
N ALA A 480 -22.76 0.74 22.40
CA ALA A 480 -23.16 1.89 21.58
C ALA A 480 -24.05 2.87 22.37
N ALA A 481 -25.06 2.38 23.11
CA ALA A 481 -25.93 3.23 23.91
C ALA A 481 -25.14 4.08 24.92
N LYS A 482 -24.11 3.52 25.54
CA LYS A 482 -23.24 4.24 26.46
C LYS A 482 -22.32 5.21 25.73
N ALA A 483 -21.62 4.78 24.69
CA ALA A 483 -20.73 5.62 23.91
C ALA A 483 -21.46 6.86 23.35
N MET A 484 -22.64 6.67 22.76
CA MET A 484 -23.45 7.75 22.18
C MET A 484 -24.03 8.73 23.21
N SER A 485 -24.03 8.38 24.51
CA SER A 485 -24.41 9.28 25.60
C SER A 485 -23.27 10.19 26.07
N LEU A 486 -22.05 9.92 25.66
CA LEU A 486 -20.86 10.70 26.02
C LEU A 486 -20.75 11.96 25.16
N THR A 487 -20.01 12.94 25.64
CA THR A 487 -20.04 14.30 25.07
C THR A 487 -18.71 14.73 24.47
N THR A 488 -17.62 14.07 24.85
CA THR A 488 -16.28 14.39 24.36
C THR A 488 -15.63 13.16 23.71
N GLU A 489 -14.73 13.41 22.79
CA GLU A 489 -13.92 12.37 22.15
C GLU A 489 -13.13 11.54 23.18
N ALA A 490 -12.45 12.20 24.12
CA ALA A 490 -11.65 11.54 25.14
C ALA A 490 -12.49 10.59 26.02
N GLU A 491 -13.74 10.98 26.37
CA GLU A 491 -14.65 10.10 27.10
C GLU A 491 -15.05 8.89 26.28
N VAL A 492 -15.35 9.08 24.99
CA VAL A 492 -15.74 7.99 24.07
C VAL A 492 -14.58 7.02 23.91
N GLU A 493 -13.39 7.51 23.58
CA GLU A 493 -12.20 6.68 23.37
C GLU A 493 -11.83 5.91 24.65
N ALA A 494 -11.78 6.59 25.80
CA ALA A 494 -11.49 5.94 27.09
C ALA A 494 -12.51 4.85 27.42
N TYR A 495 -13.79 5.10 27.17
CA TYR A 495 -14.82 4.10 27.40
C TYR A 495 -14.66 2.90 26.47
N LEU A 496 -14.49 3.13 25.14
CA LEU A 496 -14.32 2.05 24.18
C LEU A 496 -13.08 1.21 24.48
N LYS A 497 -11.96 1.84 24.86
CA LYS A 497 -10.76 1.12 25.34
C LYS A 497 -11.03 0.27 26.57
N SER A 498 -11.87 0.73 27.50
CA SER A 498 -12.18 0.00 28.74
C SER A 498 -13.04 -1.25 28.53
N VAL A 499 -13.77 -1.33 27.41
CA VAL A 499 -14.65 -2.46 27.07
C VAL A 499 -14.14 -3.27 25.89
N ALA A 500 -12.98 -2.91 25.34
CA ALA A 500 -12.38 -3.59 24.20
C ALA A 500 -12.21 -5.10 24.46
N LYS A 501 -12.51 -5.91 23.45
CA LYS A 501 -12.31 -7.36 23.45
C LYS A 501 -11.08 -7.68 22.58
N HIS A 502 -10.28 -8.67 22.99
CA HIS A 502 -9.00 -9.03 22.33
C HIS A 502 -8.99 -10.46 21.81
#